data_53162007e92d1770c78f3ecee528a78b
#
_entry.id   53162007e92d1770c78f3ecee528a78b
#
_cell.length_a   1.000
_cell.length_b   1.000
_cell.length_c   1.000
_cell.angle_alpha   90.00
_cell.angle_beta   90.00
_cell.angle_gamma   90.00
#
_symmetry.space_group_name_H-M   'P 1'
#
loop_
_entity.id
_entity.type
_entity.pdbx_description
1 polymer ?
#
loop_
_entity_poly.entity_id
_entity_poly.type
_entity_poly.pdbx_seq_one_letter_code
_entity_poly.pdbx_strand_id
1 'polypeptide(L)'
;MISGSSKEALAGGKGIIDRLSNHSVDQTVEKLKSILQSKGVNLFALVDHSGEAEKVGMKMRPTKLLIFGNPKAGTPLMLAAPSVAIDLPLKILVWEDGQGKVWVSYDSPEYLKERHGLPQELLANIAVVETLAAKAGE
;
A
#
# COMPACT_ATOMS: atom_id res chain seq x y z
N MET A 1 -0.02 -24.19 -10.08
CA MET A 1 1.06 -23.33 -9.77
C MET A 1 1.11 -22.13 -10.71
N ILE A 2 1.45 -21.06 -10.18
CA ILE A 2 1.53 -19.86 -10.98
C ILE A 2 2.62 -20.00 -12.03
N SER A 3 2.34 -19.55 -13.20
CA SER A 3 3.24 -19.68 -14.33
C SER A 3 4.58 -19.01 -14.13
N GLY A 4 4.85 -18.56 -12.98
CA GLY A 4 6.13 -17.95 -12.70
C GLY A 4 6.20 -16.49 -12.96
N SER A 5 5.10 -15.84 -13.22
CA SER A 5 5.17 -14.40 -13.25
C SER A 5 5.36 -13.91 -11.82
N SER A 6 6.61 -13.67 -11.44
CA SER A 6 6.93 -13.21 -10.10
C SER A 6 6.37 -11.83 -9.81
N LYS A 7 5.81 -11.15 -10.81
CA LYS A 7 5.28 -9.80 -10.66
C LYS A 7 3.77 -9.75 -10.53
N GLU A 8 3.12 -10.89 -10.67
CA GLU A 8 1.68 -10.92 -10.52
C GLU A 8 1.29 -10.64 -9.08
N ALA A 9 0.15 -9.97 -8.92
CA ALA A 9 -0.38 -9.71 -7.60
C ALA A 9 -0.89 -10.99 -6.98
N LEU A 10 -0.58 -11.22 -5.72
CA LEU A 10 -1.04 -12.35 -4.94
C LEU A 10 -1.91 -11.84 -3.81
N ALA A 11 -2.89 -12.66 -3.42
CA ALA A 11 -3.68 -12.36 -2.23
C ALA A 11 -2.92 -12.89 -1.03
N GLY A 12 -2.49 -12.00 -0.13
CA GLY A 12 -1.85 -12.35 1.13
C GLY A 12 -2.88 -12.71 2.17
N GLY A 13 -3.11 -11.86 3.15
CA GLY A 13 -4.20 -12.00 4.08
C GLY A 13 -5.52 -11.58 3.44
N LYS A 14 -6.61 -11.70 4.18
CA LYS A 14 -7.92 -11.32 3.66
C LYS A 14 -7.94 -9.85 3.23
N GLY A 15 -8.29 -9.63 1.97
CA GLY A 15 -8.38 -8.28 1.42
C GLY A 15 -7.03 -7.64 1.13
N ILE A 16 -5.94 -8.37 1.26
CA ILE A 16 -4.59 -7.82 1.01
C ILE A 16 -4.07 -8.35 -0.31
N ILE A 17 -3.51 -7.45 -1.10
CA ILE A 17 -2.84 -7.78 -2.36
C ILE A 17 -1.35 -7.61 -2.15
N ASP A 18 -0.56 -8.64 -2.47
CA ASP A 18 0.90 -8.59 -2.42
C ASP A 18 1.46 -8.64 -3.84
N ARG A 19 2.35 -7.70 -4.16
CA ARG A 19 3.03 -7.68 -5.45
C ARG A 19 4.54 -7.70 -5.22
N LEU A 20 5.26 -8.45 -6.04
CA LEU A 20 6.72 -8.46 -5.94
C LEU A 20 7.30 -7.15 -6.46
N SER A 21 8.34 -6.67 -5.77
CA SER A 21 9.15 -5.56 -6.25
C SER A 21 10.45 -6.08 -6.85
N ASN A 22 10.94 -5.40 -7.86
CA ASN A 22 12.24 -5.68 -8.47
C ASN A 22 13.40 -5.01 -7.72
N HIS A 23 13.09 -4.29 -6.64
CA HIS A 23 14.06 -3.45 -5.95
C HIS A 23 14.12 -3.78 -4.47
N SER A 24 15.10 -3.22 -3.77
CA SER A 24 15.15 -3.32 -2.32
C SER A 24 13.98 -2.56 -1.70
N VAL A 25 13.77 -2.77 -0.40
CA VAL A 25 12.74 -2.01 0.31
C VAL A 25 13.00 -0.51 0.19
N ASP A 26 14.24 -0.09 0.44
CA ASP A 26 14.57 1.34 0.39
C ASP A 26 14.39 1.94 -1.00
N GLN A 27 14.81 1.21 -2.04
CA GLN A 27 14.64 1.68 -3.41
C GLN A 27 13.17 1.77 -3.79
N THR A 28 12.39 0.77 -3.40
CA THR A 28 10.95 0.75 -3.66
C THR A 28 10.27 1.92 -2.97
N VAL A 29 10.63 2.19 -1.72
CA VAL A 29 10.09 3.30 -0.96
C VAL A 29 10.41 4.63 -1.62
N GLU A 30 11.68 4.82 -2.03
CA GLU A 30 12.06 6.08 -2.70
C GLU A 30 11.34 6.26 -4.01
N LYS A 31 11.16 5.19 -4.76
CA LYS A 31 10.43 5.24 -6.02
C LYS A 31 8.96 5.61 -5.77
N LEU A 32 8.35 5.01 -4.76
CA LEU A 32 6.96 5.32 -4.41
C LEU A 32 6.81 6.79 -3.98
N LYS A 33 7.75 7.29 -3.18
CA LYS A 33 7.73 8.69 -2.77
C LYS A 33 7.78 9.63 -3.98
N SER A 34 8.63 9.32 -4.96
CA SER A 34 8.72 10.12 -6.18
C SER A 34 7.42 10.10 -6.98
N ILE A 35 6.80 8.92 -7.08
CA ILE A 35 5.53 8.78 -7.81
C ILE A 35 4.44 9.61 -7.12
N LEU A 36 4.35 9.51 -5.80
CA LEU A 36 3.36 10.27 -5.03
C LEU A 36 3.56 11.77 -5.26
N GLN A 37 4.79 12.23 -5.18
CA GLN A 37 5.10 13.64 -5.40
C GLN A 37 4.70 14.10 -6.79
N SER A 38 4.99 13.30 -7.81
CA SER A 38 4.67 13.65 -9.20
C SER A 38 3.16 13.73 -9.44
N LYS A 39 2.38 13.01 -8.65
CA LYS A 39 0.92 13.01 -8.77
C LYS A 39 0.25 13.99 -7.82
N GLY A 40 1.02 14.74 -7.05
CA GLY A 40 0.47 15.68 -6.09
C GLY A 40 -0.27 15.02 -4.94
N VAL A 41 0.09 13.78 -4.60
CA VAL A 41 -0.51 13.06 -3.49
C VAL A 41 0.33 13.28 -2.24
N ASN A 42 -0.32 13.61 -1.13
CA ASN A 42 0.38 13.89 0.12
C ASN A 42 0.86 12.61 0.78
N LEU A 43 2.14 12.56 1.13
CA LEU A 43 2.66 11.53 2.01
C LEU A 43 2.50 12.04 3.44
N PHE A 44 1.56 11.46 4.18
CA PHE A 44 1.28 11.89 5.56
C PHE A 44 2.31 11.36 6.55
N ALA A 45 2.75 10.12 6.34
CA ALA A 45 3.70 9.50 7.26
C ALA A 45 4.42 8.35 6.59
N LEU A 46 5.63 8.12 7.06
CA LEU A 46 6.41 6.94 6.73
C LEU A 46 6.77 6.29 8.07
N VAL A 47 6.26 5.08 8.29
CA VAL A 47 6.54 4.33 9.52
C VAL A 47 7.58 3.26 9.19
N ASP A 48 8.74 3.36 9.82
CA ASP A 48 9.79 2.36 9.65
C ASP A 48 9.70 1.35 10.80
N HIS A 49 8.93 0.28 10.59
CA HIS A 49 8.73 -0.73 11.62
C HIS A 49 10.04 -1.40 12.01
N SER A 50 10.90 -1.67 11.05
CA SER A 50 12.21 -2.28 11.31
C SER A 50 13.11 -1.36 12.11
N GLY A 51 13.07 -0.05 11.85
CA GLY A 51 13.81 0.94 12.62
C GLY A 51 13.29 1.05 14.04
N GLU A 52 11.97 1.02 14.22
CA GLU A 52 11.38 1.06 15.56
C GLU A 52 11.73 -0.19 16.36
N ALA A 53 11.76 -1.35 15.70
CA ALA A 53 12.18 -2.58 16.36
C ALA A 53 13.59 -2.47 16.89
N GLU A 54 14.50 -1.88 16.11
CA GLU A 54 15.90 -1.69 16.51
C GLU A 54 15.99 -0.86 17.78
N LYS A 55 15.16 0.14 17.92
CA LYS A 55 15.19 1.02 19.08
C LYS A 55 14.86 0.29 20.39
N VAL A 56 14.17 -0.84 20.31
CA VAL A 56 13.85 -1.65 21.49
C VAL A 56 14.65 -2.94 21.54
N GLY A 57 15.78 -2.98 20.80
CA GLY A 57 16.72 -4.08 20.86
C GLY A 57 16.29 -5.32 20.10
N MET A 58 15.36 -5.19 19.18
CA MET A 58 14.88 -6.31 18.37
C MET A 58 15.27 -6.13 16.92
N LYS A 59 15.36 -7.22 16.20
CA LYS A 59 15.71 -7.18 14.77
C LYS A 59 14.61 -7.77 13.95
N MET A 60 14.30 -7.10 12.85
CA MET A 60 13.39 -7.64 11.85
C MET A 60 13.86 -7.17 10.48
N ARG A 61 13.42 -7.86 9.43
CA ARG A 61 13.77 -7.48 8.08
C ARG A 61 13.14 -6.15 7.74
N PRO A 62 13.71 -5.42 6.76
CA PRO A 62 13.17 -4.11 6.38
C PRO A 62 11.67 -4.17 6.15
N THR A 63 10.95 -3.27 6.80
CA THR A 63 9.49 -3.22 6.75
C THR A 63 9.07 -1.77 6.97
N LYS A 64 8.51 -1.14 5.92
CA LYS A 64 8.14 0.27 5.98
C LYS A 64 6.73 0.47 5.46
N LEU A 65 5.98 1.30 6.15
CA LEU A 65 4.60 1.61 5.80
C LEU A 65 4.50 3.07 5.38
N LEU A 66 3.96 3.31 4.17
CA LEU A 66 3.71 4.65 3.68
C LEU A 66 2.21 4.93 3.79
N ILE A 67 1.87 6.05 4.38
CA ILE A 67 0.49 6.49 4.57
C ILE A 67 0.31 7.77 3.77
N PHE A 68 -0.61 7.75 2.82
CA PHE A 68 -0.73 8.84 1.86
C PHE A 68 -2.19 9.04 1.45
N GLY A 69 -2.47 10.19 0.88
CA GLY A 69 -3.81 10.44 0.40
C GLY A 69 -4.01 11.83 -0.15
N ASN A 70 -5.23 12.04 -0.62
CA ASN A 70 -5.67 13.30 -1.19
C ASN A 70 -7.09 13.55 -0.67
N PRO A 71 -7.31 14.65 0.09
CA PRO A 71 -8.64 14.94 0.62
C PRO A 71 -9.72 15.03 -0.44
N LYS A 72 -9.38 15.45 -1.66
CA LYS A 72 -10.36 15.51 -2.74
C LYS A 72 -10.87 14.13 -3.14
N ALA A 73 -10.05 13.09 -2.94
CA ALA A 73 -10.45 11.72 -3.24
C ALA A 73 -11.07 11.03 -2.03
N GLY A 74 -10.54 11.29 -0.84
CA GLY A 74 -10.97 10.62 0.38
C GLY A 74 -12.28 11.15 0.95
N THR A 75 -12.48 12.45 0.91
CA THR A 75 -13.67 13.05 1.53
C THR A 75 -14.98 12.52 0.96
N PRO A 76 -15.14 12.38 -0.39
CA PRO A 76 -16.37 11.80 -0.92
C PRO A 76 -16.65 10.40 -0.40
N LEU A 77 -15.61 9.61 -0.17
CA LEU A 77 -15.77 8.25 0.37
C LEU A 77 -16.32 8.30 1.79
N MET A 78 -15.76 9.17 2.62
CA MET A 78 -16.19 9.30 4.01
C MET A 78 -17.60 9.89 4.12
N LEU A 79 -17.97 10.77 3.20
CA LEU A 79 -19.33 11.29 3.17
C LEU A 79 -20.35 10.20 2.79
N ALA A 80 -19.96 9.29 1.89
CA ALA A 80 -20.82 8.19 1.47
C ALA A 80 -20.87 7.07 2.51
N ALA A 81 -19.77 6.76 3.16
CA ALA A 81 -19.65 5.66 4.11
C ALA A 81 -18.65 6.07 5.21
N PRO A 82 -19.13 6.69 6.29
CA PRO A 82 -18.23 7.23 7.32
C PRO A 82 -17.24 6.24 7.90
N SER A 83 -17.62 4.95 7.96
CA SER A 83 -16.71 3.94 8.53
C SER A 83 -15.42 3.78 7.73
N VAL A 84 -15.40 4.16 6.45
CA VAL A 84 -14.21 4.01 5.64
C VAL A 84 -13.06 4.88 6.17
N ALA A 85 -13.39 5.86 6.99
CA ALA A 85 -12.36 6.71 7.61
C ALA A 85 -11.37 5.91 8.46
N ILE A 86 -11.75 4.71 8.94
CA ILE A 86 -10.83 3.87 9.71
C ILE A 86 -9.75 3.27 8.81
N ASP A 87 -10.03 3.12 7.51
CA ASP A 87 -9.11 2.56 6.54
C ASP A 87 -8.43 3.61 5.67
N LEU A 88 -8.73 4.87 5.92
CA LEU A 88 -8.06 5.98 5.24
C LEU A 88 -7.16 6.71 6.24
N PRO A 89 -6.10 7.36 5.78
CA PRO A 89 -5.61 7.45 4.41
C PRO A 89 -5.17 6.09 3.85
N LEU A 90 -4.98 6.02 2.55
CA LEU A 90 -4.47 4.80 1.91
C LEU A 90 -3.07 4.48 2.43
N LYS A 91 -2.71 3.20 2.37
CA LYS A 91 -1.43 2.74 2.87
C LYS A 91 -0.82 1.72 1.92
N ILE A 92 0.49 1.75 1.81
CA ILE A 92 1.25 0.72 1.11
C ILE A 92 2.36 0.26 2.04
N LEU A 93 2.45 -1.05 2.24
CA LEU A 93 3.51 -1.68 3.02
C LEU A 93 4.57 -2.20 2.06
N VAL A 94 5.83 -1.84 2.31
CA VAL A 94 6.97 -2.36 1.55
C VAL A 94 7.81 -3.16 2.51
N TRP A 95 7.99 -4.46 2.23
CA TRP A 95 8.63 -5.34 3.20
C TRP A 95 9.39 -6.47 2.54
N GLU A 96 10.39 -6.96 3.24
CA GLU A 96 11.24 -8.06 2.78
C GLU A 96 10.86 -9.31 3.56
N ASP A 97 10.65 -10.42 2.83
CA ASP A 97 10.30 -11.68 3.47
C ASP A 97 11.55 -12.46 3.90
N GLY A 98 11.33 -13.63 4.51
CA GLY A 98 12.42 -14.46 5.02
C GLY A 98 13.36 -15.00 3.96
N GLN A 99 13.00 -14.89 2.69
CA GLN A 99 13.83 -15.34 1.58
C GLN A 99 14.49 -14.19 0.83
N GLY A 100 14.36 -12.97 1.36
CA GLY A 100 14.96 -11.79 0.75
C GLY A 100 14.15 -11.19 -0.38
N LYS A 101 12.94 -11.66 -0.61
CA LYS A 101 12.07 -11.07 -1.62
C LYS A 101 11.36 -9.87 -1.06
N VAL A 102 11.19 -8.85 -1.89
CA VAL A 102 10.55 -7.60 -1.49
C VAL A 102 9.14 -7.54 -2.05
N TRP A 103 8.21 -7.24 -1.17
CA TRP A 103 6.79 -7.18 -1.50
C TRP A 103 6.24 -5.79 -1.28
N VAL A 104 5.27 -5.44 -2.11
CA VAL A 104 4.48 -4.21 -2.00
C VAL A 104 3.05 -4.65 -1.74
N SER A 105 2.54 -4.35 -0.56
CA SER A 105 1.24 -4.85 -0.11
C SER A 105 0.29 -3.73 0.20
N TYR A 106 -0.99 -3.94 -0.10
CA TYR A 106 -2.01 -2.92 0.13
C TYR A 106 -3.38 -3.56 0.26
N ASP A 107 -4.32 -2.82 0.83
CA ASP A 107 -5.71 -3.27 0.90
C ASP A 107 -6.35 -3.20 -0.47
N SER A 108 -7.00 -4.28 -0.86
CA SER A 108 -7.74 -4.33 -2.13
C SER A 108 -8.86 -3.28 -2.14
N PRO A 109 -8.95 -2.44 -3.20
CA PRO A 109 -10.07 -1.51 -3.31
C PRO A 109 -11.42 -2.19 -3.27
N GLU A 110 -11.55 -3.37 -3.90
CA GLU A 110 -12.79 -4.14 -3.87
C GLU A 110 -13.15 -4.58 -2.45
N TYR A 111 -12.13 -5.00 -1.69
CA TYR A 111 -12.35 -5.39 -0.31
C TYR A 111 -12.85 -4.21 0.53
N LEU A 112 -12.24 -3.05 0.36
CA LEU A 112 -12.68 -1.85 1.10
C LEU A 112 -14.11 -1.45 0.71
N LYS A 113 -14.42 -1.55 -0.58
CA LYS A 113 -15.75 -1.28 -1.06
C LYS A 113 -16.76 -2.18 -0.37
N GLU A 114 -16.49 -3.49 -0.31
CA GLU A 114 -17.41 -4.44 0.31
C GLU A 114 -17.49 -4.23 1.82
N ARG A 115 -16.35 -3.98 2.44
CA ARG A 115 -16.32 -3.81 3.89
C ARG A 115 -17.17 -2.65 4.36
N HIS A 116 -17.18 -1.55 3.61
CA HIS A 116 -17.86 -0.31 4.02
C HIS A 116 -19.12 0.00 3.22
N GLY A 117 -19.45 -0.82 2.24
CA GLY A 117 -20.61 -0.56 1.40
C GLY A 117 -20.44 0.67 0.53
N LEU A 118 -19.25 0.88 -0.03
CA LEU A 118 -18.99 2.03 -0.89
C LEU A 118 -19.73 1.90 -2.21
N PRO A 119 -20.25 3.02 -2.76
CA PRO A 119 -20.83 3.00 -4.09
C PRO A 119 -19.78 2.66 -5.14
N GLN A 120 -20.18 1.91 -6.16
CA GLN A 120 -19.28 1.49 -7.24
C GLN A 120 -18.60 2.69 -7.92
N GLU A 121 -19.34 3.78 -8.09
CA GLU A 121 -18.81 4.96 -8.77
C GLU A 121 -17.71 5.66 -8.01
N LEU A 122 -17.53 5.38 -6.71
CA LEU A 122 -16.46 5.97 -5.92
C LEU A 122 -15.22 5.06 -5.84
N LEU A 123 -15.29 3.85 -6.41
CA LEU A 123 -14.17 2.92 -6.33
C LEU A 123 -12.90 3.50 -6.96
N ALA A 124 -13.03 4.28 -8.01
CA ALA A 124 -11.89 4.90 -8.68
C ALA A 124 -11.07 5.78 -7.72
N ASN A 125 -11.71 6.33 -6.68
CA ASN A 125 -11.02 7.21 -5.73
C ASN A 125 -9.96 6.48 -4.90
N ILE A 126 -10.07 5.16 -4.77
CA ILE A 126 -9.10 4.35 -4.03
C ILE A 126 -8.34 3.38 -4.93
N ALA A 127 -8.82 3.15 -6.15
CA ALA A 127 -8.16 2.20 -7.07
C ALA A 127 -6.78 2.65 -7.50
N VAL A 128 -6.45 3.92 -7.32
CA VAL A 128 -5.12 4.45 -7.64
C VAL A 128 -4.01 3.71 -6.89
N VAL A 129 -4.31 3.11 -5.74
CA VAL A 129 -3.33 2.36 -4.96
C VAL A 129 -2.73 1.22 -5.78
N GLU A 130 -3.51 0.61 -6.66
CA GLU A 130 -3.04 -0.50 -7.49
C GLU A 130 -1.97 -0.05 -8.48
N THR A 131 -2.20 1.10 -9.12
CA THR A 131 -1.23 1.67 -10.05
C THR A 131 0.04 2.09 -9.31
N LEU A 132 -0.11 2.71 -8.15
CA LEU A 132 1.04 3.15 -7.35
C LEU A 132 1.90 1.97 -6.94
N ALA A 133 1.27 0.90 -6.45
CA ALA A 133 2.00 -0.29 -6.02
C ALA A 133 2.71 -0.96 -7.20
N ALA A 134 2.05 -1.08 -8.33
CA ALA A 134 2.64 -1.69 -9.51
C ALA A 134 3.88 -0.91 -9.98
N LYS A 135 3.76 0.40 -10.05
CA LYS A 135 4.87 1.24 -10.53
C LYS A 135 6.03 1.29 -9.55
N ALA A 136 5.76 1.26 -8.26
CA ALA A 136 6.82 1.29 -7.26
C ALA A 136 7.69 0.04 -7.33
N GLY A 137 7.14 -1.09 -7.73
CA GLY A 137 7.87 -2.35 -7.80
C GLY A 137 8.51 -2.66 -9.14
N GLU A 138 8.25 -1.86 -10.13
CA GLU A 138 8.80 -2.10 -11.50
C GLU A 138 10.31 -2.05 -11.56
#